data_6947cb62db36012c6d00fba8bffef827
#
_entry.id   6947cb62db36012c6d00fba8bffef827
#
_cell.length_a   1.000
_cell.length_b   1.000
_cell.length_c   1.000
_cell.angle_alpha   90.00
_cell.angle_beta   90.00
_cell.angle_gamma   90.00
#
_symmetry.space_group_name_H-M   'P 1'
#
loop_
_entity.id
_entity.type
_entity.pdbx_description
1 polymer ?
#
loop_
_entity_poly.entity_id
_entity_poly.type
_entity_poly.pdbx_seq_one_letter_code
_entity_poly.pdbx_strand_id
1 'polypeptide(L)'
;LLIFLASTPLFSAADMITWNLWPGEAPGEIVMLPPESYRTNDTRLTAGKPVSRLQNVSVPTLTIYKPDPKIDTGSSILIAPGGGFTILAYDKEGTEVADWANSIGMTAIVIKYRVPGNVHNPDKPWLAAAQDGQRAMSLVKSRSDEVGIDPDRIGIMGFSAGGVPVMYTALVSDRLYDSVDSHDDHNFRPAFAAPIYSGWWMPEETNLSEATPPFFMVITYDDKDRSIGLSETYIKLKKAKVSAEMHIYSEGGHGYGLRRTEKPVTSWSDRMEDWLRHKGFLEN
;
A
#
# COMPACT_ATOMS: atom_id res chain seq x y z
N LEU A 1 -37.11 16.74 -2.56
CA LEU A 1 -36.00 17.08 -3.45
C LEU A 1 -34.70 16.74 -2.68
N LEU A 2 -34.15 15.51 -2.86
CA LEU A 2 -32.86 15.13 -2.32
C LEU A 2 -31.78 15.76 -3.21
N ILE A 3 -31.05 16.70 -2.65
CA ILE A 3 -29.85 17.24 -3.28
C ILE A 3 -28.71 16.25 -3.01
N PHE A 4 -28.32 15.50 -4.03
CA PHE A 4 -27.07 14.75 -4.03
C PHE A 4 -25.91 15.76 -4.08
N LEU A 5 -25.30 16.03 -2.95
CA LEU A 5 -23.99 16.67 -2.93
C LEU A 5 -22.97 15.65 -3.48
N ALA A 6 -22.60 15.83 -4.74
CA ALA A 6 -21.43 15.15 -5.29
C ALA A 6 -20.22 15.64 -4.48
N SER A 7 -19.55 14.74 -3.79
CA SER A 7 -18.26 15.04 -3.17
C SER A 7 -17.29 15.38 -4.30
N THR A 8 -16.94 16.66 -4.45
CA THR A 8 -15.81 17.09 -5.28
C THR A 8 -14.55 16.41 -4.73
N PRO A 9 -13.67 15.87 -5.59
CA PRO A 9 -12.37 15.38 -5.12
C PRO A 9 -11.63 16.52 -4.42
N LEU A 10 -11.04 16.23 -3.27
CA LEU A 10 -10.32 17.20 -2.43
C LEU A 10 -9.05 17.75 -3.11
N PHE A 11 -8.60 17.15 -4.22
CA PHE A 11 -7.38 17.54 -4.92
C PHE A 11 -7.66 18.22 -6.26
N SER A 12 -7.01 19.37 -6.48
CA SER A 12 -6.79 19.93 -7.80
C SER A 12 -5.72 19.12 -8.52
N ALA A 13 -5.85 18.93 -9.84
CA ALA A 13 -4.82 18.28 -10.66
C ALA A 13 -3.45 19.01 -10.60
N ALA A 14 -3.40 20.22 -10.09
CA ALA A 14 -2.18 21.03 -9.89
C ALA A 14 -1.36 20.63 -8.66
N ASP A 15 -1.94 19.83 -7.74
CA ASP A 15 -1.31 19.50 -6.46
C ASP A 15 -0.72 18.08 -6.41
N MET A 16 -0.80 17.32 -7.52
CA MET A 16 -0.30 15.95 -7.60
C MET A 16 1.05 15.90 -8.31
N ILE A 17 2.04 15.30 -7.65
CA ILE A 17 3.37 15.03 -8.22
C ILE A 17 3.44 13.55 -8.61
N THR A 18 3.81 13.26 -9.85
CA THR A 18 3.98 11.87 -10.32
C THR A 18 5.41 11.62 -10.74
N TRP A 19 6.00 10.53 -10.23
CA TRP A 19 7.33 10.06 -10.60
C TRP A 19 7.25 8.71 -11.29
N ASN A 20 8.05 8.51 -12.34
CA ASN A 20 8.33 7.18 -12.86
C ASN A 20 9.13 6.41 -11.81
N LEU A 21 8.81 5.13 -11.63
CA LEU A 21 9.47 4.31 -10.63
C LEU A 21 10.88 3.90 -11.07
N TRP A 22 11.05 3.60 -12.34
CA TRP A 22 12.29 3.15 -12.94
C TRP A 22 12.83 4.19 -13.93
N PRO A 23 14.17 4.33 -14.06
CA PRO A 23 14.76 5.30 -15.01
C PRO A 23 14.62 4.88 -16.48
N GLY A 24 14.23 3.64 -16.73
CA GLY A 24 14.00 3.02 -18.02
C GLY A 24 13.03 1.86 -17.89
N GLU A 25 13.31 0.75 -18.59
CA GLU A 25 12.53 -0.48 -18.45
C GLU A 25 12.67 -1.06 -17.03
N ALA A 26 11.57 -1.55 -16.47
CA ALA A 26 11.58 -2.21 -15.17
C ALA A 26 12.29 -3.57 -15.24
N PRO A 27 12.93 -4.04 -14.18
CA PRO A 27 13.60 -5.34 -14.16
C PRO A 27 12.66 -6.50 -14.54
N GLY A 28 13.10 -7.34 -15.48
CA GLY A 28 12.32 -8.49 -15.95
C GLY A 28 11.16 -8.12 -16.89
N GLU A 29 11.07 -6.89 -17.35
CA GLU A 29 10.06 -6.48 -18.34
C GLU A 29 10.46 -7.01 -19.73
N ILE A 30 9.73 -7.99 -20.21
CA ILE A 30 9.97 -8.67 -21.49
C ILE A 30 8.74 -8.73 -22.39
N VAL A 31 7.62 -8.18 -21.94
CA VAL A 31 6.34 -8.35 -22.64
C VAL A 31 5.68 -7.01 -22.93
N MET A 32 5.29 -6.82 -24.18
CA MET A 32 4.46 -5.69 -24.58
C MET A 32 3.01 -5.94 -24.17
N LEU A 33 2.53 -5.20 -23.18
CA LEU A 33 1.14 -5.22 -22.75
C LEU A 33 0.25 -4.35 -23.67
N PRO A 34 -1.04 -4.65 -23.75
CA PRO A 34 -2.01 -3.69 -24.26
C PRO A 34 -1.92 -2.37 -23.45
N PRO A 35 -2.40 -1.24 -24.02
CA PRO A 35 -2.40 0.03 -23.30
C PRO A 35 -3.06 -0.08 -21.92
N GLU A 36 -2.51 0.64 -20.95
CA GLU A 36 -3.08 0.80 -19.62
C GLU A 36 -4.52 1.33 -19.71
N SER A 37 -5.43 0.72 -19.00
CA SER A 37 -6.86 1.07 -19.06
C SER A 37 -7.61 0.65 -17.81
N TYR A 38 -8.78 1.26 -17.58
CA TYR A 38 -9.72 0.79 -16.57
C TYR A 38 -10.67 -0.26 -17.16
N ARG A 39 -10.97 -1.33 -16.40
CA ARG A 39 -11.99 -2.31 -16.79
C ARG A 39 -13.36 -1.66 -16.80
N THR A 40 -14.05 -1.69 -17.94
CA THR A 40 -15.36 -1.06 -18.14
C THR A 40 -16.54 -1.98 -17.80
N ASN A 41 -16.35 -3.30 -17.76
CA ASN A 41 -17.41 -4.30 -17.65
C ASN A 41 -17.57 -4.92 -16.26
N ASP A 42 -16.92 -4.36 -15.23
CA ASP A 42 -17.04 -4.89 -13.88
C ASP A 42 -18.12 -4.14 -13.09
N THR A 43 -19.24 -4.81 -12.86
CA THR A 43 -20.41 -4.26 -12.14
C THR A 43 -20.35 -4.51 -10.64
N ARG A 44 -19.30 -5.15 -10.13
CA ARG A 44 -19.18 -5.44 -8.69
C ARG A 44 -19.00 -4.15 -7.88
N LEU A 45 -19.85 -3.98 -6.90
CA LEU A 45 -19.85 -2.83 -6.01
C LEU A 45 -19.18 -3.20 -4.67
N THR A 46 -18.53 -2.22 -4.06
CA THR A 46 -18.11 -2.28 -2.64
C THR A 46 -18.80 -1.15 -1.90
N ALA A 47 -19.56 -1.48 -0.85
CA ALA A 47 -20.39 -0.51 -0.13
C ALA A 47 -21.29 0.34 -1.07
N GLY A 48 -21.90 -0.31 -2.07
CA GLY A 48 -22.78 0.34 -3.04
C GLY A 48 -22.09 1.20 -4.10
N LYS A 49 -20.75 1.29 -4.11
CA LYS A 49 -19.99 2.10 -5.07
C LYS A 49 -19.18 1.22 -6.03
N PRO A 50 -19.03 1.61 -7.31
CA PRO A 50 -18.15 0.92 -8.26
C PRO A 50 -16.68 1.00 -7.77
N VAL A 51 -15.83 0.15 -8.33
CA VAL A 51 -14.39 0.12 -8.07
C VAL A 51 -13.65 0.31 -9.38
N SER A 52 -12.77 1.29 -9.45
CA SER A 52 -11.89 1.54 -10.59
C SER A 52 -10.76 0.49 -10.63
N ARG A 53 -10.83 -0.42 -11.58
CA ARG A 53 -9.88 -1.52 -11.74
C ARG A 53 -8.92 -1.23 -12.88
N LEU A 54 -7.75 -0.72 -12.54
CA LEU A 54 -6.67 -0.42 -13.48
C LEU A 54 -5.96 -1.69 -13.89
N GLN A 55 -5.70 -1.87 -15.18
CA GLN A 55 -5.03 -3.04 -15.76
C GLN A 55 -3.93 -2.66 -16.74
N ASN A 56 -3.07 -3.62 -17.08
CA ASN A 56 -1.99 -3.48 -18.06
C ASN A 56 -0.97 -2.39 -17.70
N VAL A 57 -0.58 -2.34 -16.42
CA VAL A 57 0.46 -1.43 -15.95
C VAL A 57 1.82 -2.05 -16.26
N SER A 58 2.50 -1.53 -17.29
CA SER A 58 3.90 -1.86 -17.63
C SER A 58 4.86 -0.76 -17.17
N VAL A 59 4.38 0.48 -17.05
CA VAL A 59 5.17 1.61 -16.55
C VAL A 59 4.69 1.99 -15.15
N PRO A 60 5.33 1.45 -14.10
CA PRO A 60 4.94 1.74 -12.73
C PRO A 60 5.33 3.17 -12.33
N THR A 61 4.47 3.81 -11.54
CA THR A 61 4.63 5.19 -11.08
C THR A 61 4.28 5.36 -9.62
N LEU A 62 4.76 6.44 -9.01
CA LEU A 62 4.31 6.95 -7.73
C LEU A 62 3.54 8.24 -7.94
N THR A 63 2.37 8.38 -7.31
CA THR A 63 1.65 9.64 -7.26
C THR A 63 1.57 10.11 -5.81
N ILE A 64 2.03 11.34 -5.56
CA ILE A 64 2.17 11.95 -4.25
C ILE A 64 1.01 12.93 -4.03
N TYR A 65 0.36 12.81 -2.89
CA TYR A 65 -0.75 13.63 -2.44
C TYR A 65 -0.36 14.28 -1.11
N LYS A 66 -0.23 15.61 -1.07
CA LYS A 66 0.13 16.35 0.14
C LYS A 66 -1.11 16.68 0.98
N PRO A 67 -1.03 16.61 2.32
CA PRO A 67 -2.08 17.11 3.20
C PRO A 67 -2.15 18.64 3.17
N ASP A 68 -3.18 19.24 3.79
CA ASP A 68 -3.20 20.67 4.08
C ASP A 68 -1.94 21.03 4.90
N PRO A 69 -1.15 22.02 4.48
CA PRO A 69 0.08 22.43 5.20
C PRO A 69 -0.14 22.76 6.68
N LYS A 70 -1.36 23.09 7.09
CA LYS A 70 -1.69 23.40 8.49
C LYS A 70 -1.67 22.19 9.41
N ILE A 71 -1.83 20.99 8.84
CA ILE A 71 -1.88 19.73 9.59
C ILE A 71 -0.78 18.77 9.15
N ASP A 72 0.11 19.17 8.22
CA ASP A 72 1.18 18.30 7.72
C ASP A 72 2.13 17.92 8.85
N THR A 73 2.23 16.63 9.14
CA THR A 73 3.06 16.06 10.20
C THR A 73 4.49 15.73 9.76
N GLY A 74 4.81 15.93 8.47
CA GLY A 74 6.05 15.44 7.86
C GLY A 74 6.12 13.93 7.66
N SER A 75 5.22 13.17 8.28
CA SER A 75 5.12 11.72 8.07
C SER A 75 4.46 11.39 6.73
N SER A 76 4.79 10.22 6.19
CA SER A 76 4.20 9.77 4.94
C SER A 76 3.89 8.27 4.93
N ILE A 77 3.04 7.87 3.99
CA ILE A 77 2.65 6.47 3.82
C ILE A 77 2.63 6.08 2.34
N LEU A 78 3.43 5.08 1.98
CA LEU A 78 3.39 4.43 0.68
C LEU A 78 2.22 3.46 0.65
N ILE A 79 1.31 3.60 -0.31
CA ILE A 79 0.05 2.87 -0.41
C ILE A 79 0.08 1.95 -1.63
N ALA A 80 -0.03 0.64 -1.41
CA ALA A 80 -0.05 -0.38 -2.44
C ALA A 80 -1.46 -0.98 -2.58
N PRO A 81 -2.23 -0.62 -3.64
CA PRO A 81 -3.55 -1.19 -3.88
C PRO A 81 -3.52 -2.70 -4.10
N GLY A 82 -4.62 -3.39 -3.78
CA GLY A 82 -4.80 -4.80 -4.12
C GLY A 82 -5.34 -5.00 -5.53
N GLY A 83 -5.65 -6.26 -5.85
CA GLY A 83 -6.21 -6.63 -7.15
C GLY A 83 -5.73 -7.99 -7.65
N GLY A 84 -5.20 -8.84 -6.78
CA GLY A 84 -4.80 -10.22 -7.08
C GLY A 84 -3.69 -10.31 -8.13
N PHE A 85 -2.81 -9.32 -8.23
CA PHE A 85 -1.77 -9.17 -9.26
C PHE A 85 -2.31 -9.17 -10.70
N THR A 86 -3.61 -8.96 -10.88
CA THR A 86 -4.23 -8.91 -12.21
C THR A 86 -4.64 -7.48 -12.58
N ILE A 87 -5.04 -6.71 -11.58
CA ILE A 87 -5.43 -5.30 -11.68
C ILE A 87 -4.99 -4.56 -10.40
N LEU A 88 -5.19 -3.24 -10.39
CA LEU A 88 -5.15 -2.43 -9.19
C LEU A 88 -6.55 -1.89 -8.90
N ALA A 89 -7.07 -2.08 -7.67
CA ALA A 89 -8.30 -1.45 -7.19
C ALA A 89 -8.00 0.03 -6.82
N TYR A 90 -7.68 0.83 -7.83
CA TYR A 90 -6.90 2.04 -7.73
C TYR A 90 -7.60 3.17 -6.95
N ASP A 91 -8.93 3.30 -7.07
CA ASP A 91 -9.71 4.25 -6.28
C ASP A 91 -9.84 3.78 -4.82
N LYS A 92 -10.46 2.63 -4.62
CA LYS A 92 -10.85 2.10 -3.31
C LYS A 92 -9.68 1.84 -2.35
N GLU A 93 -8.56 1.36 -2.88
CA GLU A 93 -7.36 0.95 -2.12
C GLU A 93 -6.13 1.82 -2.45
N GLY A 94 -6.33 2.90 -3.19
CA GLY A 94 -5.32 3.89 -3.56
C GLY A 94 -5.77 5.30 -3.22
N THR A 95 -6.53 5.96 -4.11
CA THR A 95 -6.85 7.39 -3.93
C THR A 95 -7.78 7.67 -2.75
N GLU A 96 -8.77 6.82 -2.45
CA GLU A 96 -9.59 6.98 -1.24
C GLU A 96 -8.77 6.83 0.06
N VAL A 97 -7.71 5.99 0.02
CA VAL A 97 -6.76 5.85 1.14
C VAL A 97 -5.85 7.07 1.23
N ALA A 98 -5.46 7.65 0.08
CA ALA A 98 -4.70 8.89 0.06
C ALA A 98 -5.49 10.05 0.67
N ASP A 99 -6.78 10.18 0.35
CA ASP A 99 -7.67 11.16 0.96
C ASP A 99 -7.72 11.02 2.49
N TRP A 100 -7.84 9.78 2.98
CA TRP A 100 -7.83 9.51 4.43
C TRP A 100 -6.48 9.88 5.06
N ALA A 101 -5.36 9.47 4.48
CA ALA A 101 -4.04 9.76 5.01
C ALA A 101 -3.79 11.28 5.09
N ASN A 102 -4.19 12.02 4.04
CA ASN A 102 -4.10 13.48 4.04
C ASN A 102 -5.00 14.12 5.10
N SER A 103 -6.19 13.56 5.37
CA SER A 103 -7.11 14.08 6.39
C SER A 103 -6.54 14.00 7.81
N ILE A 104 -5.58 13.10 8.06
CA ILE A 104 -4.87 12.95 9.33
C ILE A 104 -3.45 13.54 9.33
N GLY A 105 -3.10 14.33 8.30
CA GLY A 105 -1.85 15.08 8.22
C GLY A 105 -0.66 14.31 7.64
N MET A 106 -0.86 13.13 7.04
CA MET A 106 0.22 12.38 6.41
C MET A 106 0.26 12.63 4.89
N THR A 107 1.45 12.78 4.32
CA THR A 107 1.63 12.71 2.87
C THR A 107 1.34 11.28 2.39
N ALA A 108 0.42 11.12 1.44
CA ALA A 108 0.12 9.85 0.82
C ALA A 108 0.88 9.67 -0.49
N ILE A 109 1.40 8.47 -0.73
CA ILE A 109 2.16 8.12 -1.93
C ILE A 109 1.56 6.83 -2.49
N VAL A 110 0.77 6.93 -3.56
CA VAL A 110 0.12 5.76 -4.15
C VAL A 110 1.02 5.15 -5.21
N ILE A 111 1.37 3.88 -5.03
CA ILE A 111 2.13 3.13 -6.02
C ILE A 111 1.18 2.47 -7.03
N LYS A 112 1.44 2.74 -8.30
CA LYS A 112 0.88 2.02 -9.44
C LYS A 112 1.91 0.99 -9.87
N TYR A 113 1.91 -0.20 -9.23
CA TYR A 113 2.87 -1.26 -9.53
C TYR A 113 2.43 -2.11 -10.73
N ARG A 114 3.37 -2.87 -11.30
CA ARG A 114 3.16 -3.67 -12.52
C ARG A 114 2.11 -4.77 -12.35
N VAL A 115 1.14 -4.79 -13.26
CA VAL A 115 0.10 -5.83 -13.42
C VAL A 115 -0.23 -6.03 -14.91
N PRO A 116 -0.60 -7.26 -15.35
CA PRO A 116 -0.79 -8.47 -14.55
C PRO A 116 0.54 -9.17 -14.24
N GLY A 117 0.70 -9.60 -13.01
CA GLY A 117 1.95 -10.17 -12.52
C GLY A 117 2.37 -11.47 -13.19
N ASN A 118 1.42 -12.32 -13.60
CA ASN A 118 1.70 -13.56 -14.31
C ASN A 118 2.26 -13.36 -15.73
N VAL A 119 2.15 -12.17 -16.29
CA VAL A 119 2.76 -11.81 -17.57
C VAL A 119 4.19 -11.36 -17.35
N HIS A 120 4.46 -10.59 -16.29
CA HIS A 120 5.81 -10.15 -15.92
C HIS A 120 6.67 -11.31 -15.41
N ASN A 121 6.08 -12.22 -14.62
CA ASN A 121 6.74 -13.45 -14.16
C ASN A 121 5.68 -14.55 -13.92
N PRO A 122 5.55 -15.54 -14.83
CA PRO A 122 4.56 -16.61 -14.70
C PRO A 122 4.74 -17.49 -13.44
N ASP A 123 5.98 -17.75 -13.04
CA ASP A 123 6.29 -18.60 -11.89
C ASP A 123 6.14 -17.88 -10.55
N LYS A 124 6.37 -16.56 -10.56
CA LYS A 124 6.28 -15.68 -9.38
C LYS A 124 5.46 -14.43 -9.70
N PRO A 125 4.13 -14.54 -9.84
CA PRO A 125 3.28 -13.42 -10.26
C PRO A 125 3.28 -12.23 -9.28
N TRP A 126 3.82 -12.41 -8.11
CA TRP A 126 4.02 -11.40 -7.08
C TRP A 126 5.34 -10.63 -7.19
N LEU A 127 6.34 -11.15 -7.95
CA LEU A 127 7.71 -10.63 -7.94
C LEU A 127 7.81 -9.17 -8.41
N ALA A 128 7.15 -8.83 -9.53
CA ALA A 128 7.15 -7.47 -10.05
C ALA A 128 6.61 -6.46 -9.01
N ALA A 129 5.51 -6.81 -8.32
CA ALA A 129 4.94 -5.96 -7.27
C ALA A 129 5.89 -5.78 -6.08
N ALA A 130 6.62 -6.85 -5.69
CA ALA A 130 7.60 -6.78 -4.61
C ALA A 130 8.81 -5.90 -4.97
N GLN A 131 9.36 -6.08 -6.19
CA GLN A 131 10.44 -5.24 -6.74
C GLN A 131 10.03 -3.76 -6.78
N ASP A 132 8.84 -3.48 -7.31
CA ASP A 132 8.30 -2.13 -7.41
C ASP A 132 8.09 -1.51 -6.01
N GLY A 133 7.69 -2.30 -5.01
CA GLY A 133 7.56 -1.84 -3.62
C GLY A 133 8.90 -1.44 -2.99
N GLN A 134 9.93 -2.28 -3.12
CA GLN A 134 11.29 -1.97 -2.62
C GLN A 134 11.86 -0.74 -3.33
N ARG A 135 11.73 -0.67 -4.67
CA ARG A 135 12.17 0.48 -5.45
C ARG A 135 11.45 1.76 -5.07
N ALA A 136 10.14 1.69 -4.89
CA ALA A 136 9.31 2.83 -4.48
C ALA A 136 9.82 3.43 -3.16
N MET A 137 10.09 2.61 -2.16
CA MET A 137 10.58 3.07 -0.87
C MET A 137 11.96 3.73 -0.99
N SER A 138 12.90 3.13 -1.71
CA SER A 138 14.23 3.73 -1.94
C SER A 138 14.12 5.06 -2.69
N LEU A 139 13.32 5.13 -3.74
CA LEU A 139 13.12 6.35 -4.53
C LEU A 139 12.50 7.47 -3.69
N VAL A 140 11.47 7.18 -2.90
CA VAL A 140 10.82 8.17 -2.03
C VAL A 140 11.79 8.69 -0.98
N LYS A 141 12.56 7.82 -0.33
CA LYS A 141 13.58 8.24 0.64
C LYS A 141 14.64 9.13 0.02
N SER A 142 15.14 8.78 -1.14
CA SER A 142 16.19 9.54 -1.84
C SER A 142 15.74 10.91 -2.34
N ARG A 143 14.43 11.12 -2.51
CA ARG A 143 13.82 12.36 -3.02
C ARG A 143 12.91 13.03 -1.99
N SER A 144 13.04 12.67 -0.72
CA SER A 144 12.17 13.14 0.36
C SER A 144 12.14 14.67 0.48
N ASP A 145 13.29 15.32 0.30
CA ASP A 145 13.42 16.78 0.34
C ASP A 145 12.59 17.49 -0.74
N GLU A 146 12.46 16.87 -1.94
CA GLU A 146 11.71 17.47 -3.05
C GLU A 146 10.22 17.64 -2.72
N VAL A 147 9.71 16.84 -1.80
CA VAL A 147 8.29 16.83 -1.42
C VAL A 147 8.07 17.13 0.06
N GLY A 148 9.14 17.52 0.78
CA GLY A 148 9.07 17.97 2.17
C GLY A 148 8.51 16.90 3.11
N ILE A 149 9.05 15.67 3.05
CA ILE A 149 8.73 14.57 3.97
C ILE A 149 9.99 14.09 4.69
N ASP A 150 9.81 13.54 5.88
CA ASP A 150 10.89 12.96 6.67
C ASP A 150 11.17 11.52 6.17
N PRO A 151 12.38 11.20 5.64
CA PRO A 151 12.73 9.88 5.13
C PRO A 151 12.71 8.77 6.21
N ASP A 152 12.80 9.12 7.48
CA ASP A 152 12.74 8.17 8.58
C ASP A 152 11.31 7.95 9.11
N ARG A 153 10.33 8.69 8.58
CA ARG A 153 8.91 8.61 8.97
C ARG A 153 8.01 8.14 7.79
N ILE A 154 8.55 7.33 6.89
CA ILE A 154 7.82 6.77 5.76
C ILE A 154 7.36 5.36 6.09
N GLY A 155 6.05 5.16 6.28
CA GLY A 155 5.43 3.85 6.42
C GLY A 155 5.02 3.24 5.08
N ILE A 156 4.60 1.97 5.12
CA ILE A 156 4.01 1.30 3.96
C ILE A 156 2.72 0.59 4.37
N MET A 157 1.67 0.77 3.57
CA MET A 157 0.38 0.09 3.70
C MET A 157 0.04 -0.62 2.40
N GLY A 158 -0.55 -1.81 2.49
CA GLY A 158 -0.97 -2.53 1.30
C GLY A 158 -2.19 -3.41 1.54
N PHE A 159 -3.02 -3.49 0.52
CA PHE A 159 -4.32 -4.13 0.56
C PHE A 159 -4.29 -5.45 -0.22
N SER A 160 -4.75 -6.56 0.37
CA SER A 160 -4.82 -7.84 -0.35
C SER A 160 -3.47 -8.21 -1.00
N ALA A 161 -3.41 -8.32 -2.33
CA ALA A 161 -2.16 -8.55 -3.07
C ALA A 161 -1.11 -7.42 -2.86
N GLY A 162 -1.55 -6.19 -2.59
CA GLY A 162 -0.68 -5.08 -2.20
C GLY A 162 0.05 -5.29 -0.87
N GLY A 163 -0.34 -6.29 -0.10
CA GLY A 163 0.42 -6.73 1.08
C GLY A 163 1.77 -7.34 0.74
N VAL A 164 2.00 -7.81 -0.49
CA VAL A 164 3.32 -8.32 -0.92
C VAL A 164 4.38 -7.21 -0.96
N PRO A 165 4.18 -6.06 -1.61
CA PRO A 165 5.06 -4.92 -1.44
C PRO A 165 5.37 -4.60 0.02
N VAL A 166 4.34 -4.61 0.90
CA VAL A 166 4.53 -4.37 2.35
C VAL A 166 5.47 -5.39 2.97
N MET A 167 5.20 -6.68 2.79
CA MET A 167 5.95 -7.75 3.45
C MET A 167 7.40 -7.83 2.95
N TYR A 168 7.62 -7.72 1.63
CA TYR A 168 8.97 -7.76 1.07
C TYR A 168 9.79 -6.51 1.37
N THR A 169 9.15 -5.35 1.49
CA THR A 169 9.83 -4.11 1.88
C THR A 169 10.19 -4.09 3.37
N ALA A 170 9.31 -4.64 4.23
CA ALA A 170 9.51 -4.60 5.68
C ALA A 170 10.36 -5.76 6.23
N LEU A 171 10.33 -6.95 5.60
CA LEU A 171 10.84 -8.18 6.20
C LEU A 171 12.03 -8.81 5.47
N VAL A 172 12.27 -8.47 4.20
CA VAL A 172 13.38 -9.00 3.42
C VAL A 172 14.52 -7.98 3.43
N SER A 173 15.75 -8.45 3.65
CA SER A 173 16.92 -7.57 3.72
C SER A 173 17.51 -7.30 2.34
N ASP A 174 17.44 -8.29 1.46
CA ASP A 174 18.06 -8.21 0.14
C ASP A 174 17.10 -7.61 -0.89
N ARG A 175 17.67 -6.85 -1.80
CA ARG A 175 16.93 -6.28 -2.92
C ARG A 175 16.59 -7.38 -3.94
N LEU A 176 15.36 -7.42 -4.43
CA LEU A 176 14.87 -8.41 -5.39
C LEU A 176 15.22 -8.08 -6.85
N TYR A 177 16.05 -7.09 -7.08
CA TYR A 177 16.56 -6.66 -8.38
C TYR A 177 17.95 -6.05 -8.20
N ASP A 178 18.73 -6.01 -9.28
CA ASP A 178 20.03 -5.36 -9.28
C ASP A 178 19.87 -3.84 -9.23
N SER A 179 20.74 -3.14 -8.46
CA SER A 179 20.70 -1.69 -8.37
C SER A 179 20.79 -1.05 -9.76
N VAL A 180 19.92 -0.06 -10.02
CA VAL A 180 19.81 0.59 -11.34
C VAL A 180 20.31 2.02 -11.37
N ASP A 181 20.32 2.71 -10.22
CA ASP A 181 20.82 4.08 -10.08
C ASP A 181 21.10 4.43 -8.60
N SER A 182 21.56 5.65 -8.34
CA SER A 182 21.92 6.13 -6.98
C SER A 182 20.72 6.19 -5.99
N HIS A 183 19.48 6.15 -6.46
CA HIS A 183 18.33 6.07 -5.55
C HIS A 183 18.32 4.72 -4.80
N ASP A 184 18.91 3.70 -5.37
CA ASP A 184 19.04 2.37 -4.77
C ASP A 184 20.14 2.28 -3.68
N ASP A 185 20.96 3.32 -3.51
CA ASP A 185 21.88 3.45 -2.36
C ASP A 185 21.11 3.69 -1.04
N HIS A 186 19.86 4.18 -1.12
CA HIS A 186 18.97 4.32 0.02
C HIS A 186 18.33 2.98 0.38
N ASN A 187 18.27 2.67 1.68
CA ASN A 187 17.58 1.48 2.14
C ASN A 187 16.08 1.59 1.87
N PHE A 188 15.44 0.45 1.64
CA PHE A 188 13.99 0.36 1.41
C PHE A 188 13.18 -0.04 2.64
N ARG A 189 13.77 0.01 3.86
CA ARG A 189 13.06 -0.37 5.08
C ARG A 189 12.10 0.75 5.52
N PRO A 190 10.81 0.44 5.73
CA PRO A 190 9.82 1.44 6.14
C PRO A 190 9.92 1.74 7.65
N ALA A 191 9.37 2.86 8.08
CA ALA A 191 9.21 3.22 9.49
C ALA A 191 8.12 2.37 10.20
N PHE A 192 7.11 1.93 9.46
CA PHE A 192 6.08 0.98 9.90
C PHE A 192 5.49 0.23 8.70
N ALA A 193 4.83 -0.90 8.97
CA ALA A 193 4.22 -1.74 7.95
C ALA A 193 2.75 -2.07 8.29
N ALA A 194 1.86 -1.92 7.31
CA ALA A 194 0.43 -2.16 7.51
C ALA A 194 -0.18 -3.05 6.41
N PRO A 195 -0.07 -4.40 6.51
CA PRO A 195 -0.76 -5.32 5.63
C PRO A 195 -2.25 -5.43 6.03
N ILE A 196 -3.15 -4.92 5.16
CA ILE A 196 -4.60 -4.89 5.37
C ILE A 196 -5.24 -6.02 4.55
N TYR A 197 -5.96 -6.93 5.21
CA TYR A 197 -6.50 -8.17 4.62
C TYR A 197 -5.57 -8.80 3.58
N SER A 198 -4.28 -8.81 3.89
CA SER A 198 -3.27 -9.41 3.02
C SER A 198 -3.51 -10.91 2.88
N GLY A 199 -3.52 -11.38 1.63
CA GLY A 199 -3.63 -12.81 1.35
C GLY A 199 -2.30 -13.55 1.43
N TRP A 200 -1.21 -12.85 1.71
CA TRP A 200 0.14 -13.38 1.60
C TRP A 200 0.76 -13.64 2.96
N TRP A 201 1.44 -14.76 3.01
CA TRP A 201 2.23 -15.22 4.13
C TRP A 201 3.55 -14.45 4.18
N MET A 202 4.19 -14.55 5.33
CA MET A 202 5.54 -14.03 5.50
C MET A 202 6.50 -14.65 4.46
N PRO A 203 7.33 -13.86 3.76
CA PRO A 203 8.33 -14.38 2.82
C PRO A 203 9.25 -15.41 3.50
N GLU A 204 9.72 -16.40 2.74
CA GLU A 204 10.64 -17.43 3.26
C GLU A 204 11.97 -16.81 3.69
N GLU A 205 12.43 -15.78 2.98
CA GLU A 205 13.68 -15.04 3.23
C GLU A 205 13.59 -14.08 4.42
N THR A 206 12.53 -14.16 5.21
CA THR A 206 12.30 -13.23 6.32
C THR A 206 13.37 -13.36 7.40
N ASN A 207 13.98 -12.22 7.74
CA ASN A 207 14.89 -12.08 8.86
C ASN A 207 14.30 -11.14 9.92
N LEU A 208 13.63 -11.72 10.92
CA LEU A 208 13.02 -10.97 12.01
C LEU A 208 14.04 -10.62 13.09
N SER A 209 14.08 -9.35 13.48
CA SER A 209 14.91 -8.84 14.58
C SER A 209 14.19 -7.68 15.28
N GLU A 210 14.76 -7.18 16.35
CA GLU A 210 14.25 -5.98 17.04
C GLU A 210 14.29 -4.72 16.13
N ALA A 211 15.09 -4.74 15.06
CA ALA A 211 15.13 -3.68 14.05
C ALA A 211 14.02 -3.81 12.98
N THR A 212 13.22 -4.86 13.01
CA THR A 212 12.03 -4.99 12.13
C THR A 212 11.03 -3.91 12.51
N PRO A 213 10.47 -3.16 11.53
CA PRO A 213 9.54 -2.07 11.82
C PRO A 213 8.28 -2.57 12.55
N PRO A 214 7.58 -1.71 13.30
CA PRO A 214 6.31 -2.08 13.92
C PRO A 214 5.22 -2.33 12.87
N PHE A 215 4.31 -3.25 13.19
CA PHE A 215 3.23 -3.68 12.32
C PHE A 215 1.85 -3.29 12.87
N PHE A 216 0.97 -2.85 11.95
CA PHE A 216 -0.48 -2.75 12.18
C PHE A 216 -1.22 -3.63 11.18
N MET A 217 -2.05 -4.54 11.66
CA MET A 217 -2.70 -5.57 10.82
C MET A 217 -4.20 -5.60 11.03
N VAL A 218 -4.94 -5.75 9.93
CA VAL A 218 -6.41 -5.88 9.96
C VAL A 218 -6.88 -6.99 9.04
N ILE A 219 -7.80 -7.82 9.53
CA ILE A 219 -8.47 -8.85 8.75
C ILE A 219 -9.83 -9.17 9.33
N THR A 220 -10.67 -9.88 8.59
CA THR A 220 -11.92 -10.44 9.09
C THR A 220 -11.84 -11.96 9.22
N TYR A 221 -12.53 -12.52 10.19
CA TYR A 221 -12.60 -13.97 10.40
C TYR A 221 -13.16 -14.71 9.18
N ASP A 222 -14.11 -14.11 8.49
CA ASP A 222 -14.78 -14.68 7.31
C ASP A 222 -13.99 -14.50 5.99
N ASP A 223 -12.74 -13.99 6.04
CA ASP A 223 -11.85 -13.88 4.87
C ASP A 223 -11.07 -15.17 4.58
N LYS A 224 -11.75 -16.31 4.66
CA LYS A 224 -11.21 -17.64 4.36
C LYS A 224 -9.86 -17.89 5.11
N ASP A 225 -8.94 -18.62 4.48
CA ASP A 225 -7.65 -19.00 5.06
C ASP A 225 -6.66 -17.80 5.21
N ARG A 226 -7.00 -16.62 4.65
CA ARG A 226 -6.17 -15.42 4.81
C ARG A 226 -6.09 -14.96 6.26
N SER A 227 -7.19 -15.13 7.02
CA SER A 227 -7.21 -14.80 8.45
C SER A 227 -6.25 -15.68 9.24
N ILE A 228 -6.11 -16.97 8.88
CA ILE A 228 -5.12 -17.86 9.48
C ILE A 228 -3.71 -17.36 9.17
N GLY A 229 -3.39 -17.11 7.89
CA GLY A 229 -2.05 -16.70 7.48
C GLY A 229 -1.58 -15.38 8.10
N LEU A 230 -2.47 -14.38 8.16
CA LEU A 230 -2.11 -13.13 8.81
C LEU A 230 -1.94 -13.29 10.33
N SER A 231 -2.73 -14.17 10.97
CA SER A 231 -2.57 -14.51 12.38
C SER A 231 -1.27 -15.22 12.67
N GLU A 232 -0.83 -16.13 11.79
CA GLU A 232 0.48 -16.79 11.90
C GLU A 232 1.63 -15.80 11.75
N THR A 233 1.47 -14.81 10.86
CA THR A 233 2.41 -13.68 10.74
C THR A 233 2.53 -12.92 12.05
N TYR A 234 1.40 -12.57 12.68
CA TYR A 234 1.39 -11.91 14.00
C TYR A 234 2.12 -12.76 15.06
N ILE A 235 1.87 -14.07 15.11
CA ILE A 235 2.53 -14.96 16.06
C ILE A 235 4.05 -14.97 15.86
N LYS A 236 4.52 -15.01 14.60
CA LYS A 236 5.96 -14.96 14.28
C LYS A 236 6.58 -13.63 14.72
N LEU A 237 5.95 -12.51 14.41
CA LEU A 237 6.38 -11.17 14.85
C LEU A 237 6.45 -11.10 16.38
N LYS A 238 5.42 -11.58 17.09
CA LYS A 238 5.39 -11.63 18.55
C LYS A 238 6.52 -12.46 19.15
N LYS A 239 6.80 -13.65 18.58
CA LYS A 239 7.92 -14.49 19.02
C LYS A 239 9.27 -13.83 18.83
N ALA A 240 9.43 -13.03 17.77
CA ALA A 240 10.63 -12.26 17.47
C ALA A 240 10.71 -10.92 18.23
N LYS A 241 9.79 -10.62 19.15
CA LYS A 241 9.66 -9.37 19.91
C LYS A 241 9.47 -8.12 19.06
N VAL A 242 8.99 -8.27 17.83
CA VAL A 242 8.60 -7.15 16.97
C VAL A 242 7.28 -6.57 17.48
N SER A 243 7.20 -5.24 17.56
CA SER A 243 5.97 -4.53 17.93
C SER A 243 4.91 -4.77 16.86
N ALA A 244 3.76 -5.32 17.25
CA ALA A 244 2.67 -5.59 16.33
C ALA A 244 1.30 -5.43 17.02
N GLU A 245 0.39 -4.76 16.32
CA GLU A 245 -1.02 -4.68 16.68
C GLU A 245 -1.86 -5.35 15.59
N MET A 246 -2.87 -6.15 15.97
CA MET A 246 -3.71 -6.85 15.03
C MET A 246 -5.18 -6.81 15.45
N HIS A 247 -6.05 -6.47 14.50
CA HIS A 247 -7.50 -6.47 14.67
C HIS A 247 -8.13 -7.54 13.80
N ILE A 248 -8.88 -8.46 14.40
CA ILE A 248 -9.65 -9.49 13.72
C ILE A 248 -11.13 -9.23 13.98
N TYR A 249 -11.85 -8.78 12.97
CA TYR A 249 -13.29 -8.56 13.05
C TYR A 249 -14.04 -9.85 12.69
N SER A 250 -15.21 -10.06 13.29
CA SER A 250 -15.99 -11.30 13.08
C SER A 250 -16.47 -11.47 11.64
N GLU A 251 -16.75 -10.35 10.96
CA GLU A 251 -17.28 -10.35 9.61
C GLU A 251 -16.87 -9.11 8.81
N GLY A 252 -16.90 -9.23 7.49
CA GLY A 252 -16.56 -8.16 6.55
C GLY A 252 -16.18 -8.69 5.18
N GLY A 253 -15.79 -9.96 5.11
CA GLY A 253 -15.28 -10.59 3.91
C GLY A 253 -13.95 -10.00 3.47
N HIS A 254 -13.72 -9.91 2.17
CA HIS A 254 -12.49 -9.43 1.57
C HIS A 254 -12.71 -8.15 0.76
N GLY A 255 -11.73 -7.23 0.80
CA GLY A 255 -11.72 -6.08 -0.11
C GLY A 255 -12.65 -4.95 0.27
N TYR A 256 -12.89 -4.71 1.57
CA TYR A 256 -13.75 -3.65 2.07
C TYR A 256 -13.16 -2.23 1.89
N GLY A 257 -11.83 -2.07 1.84
CA GLY A 257 -11.17 -0.76 1.76
C GLY A 257 -11.48 0.12 2.97
N LEU A 258 -11.70 1.42 2.72
CA LEU A 258 -12.14 2.41 3.72
C LEU A 258 -13.64 2.71 3.67
N ARG A 259 -14.37 2.11 2.72
CA ARG A 259 -15.78 2.43 2.49
C ARG A 259 -16.66 1.97 3.64
N ARG A 260 -17.28 2.91 4.34
CA ARG A 260 -18.11 2.65 5.54
C ARG A 260 -19.37 1.87 5.18
N THR A 261 -19.72 0.90 6.03
CA THR A 261 -20.95 0.12 6.02
C THR A 261 -21.40 -0.10 7.47
N GLU A 262 -22.51 -0.82 7.68
CA GLU A 262 -22.96 -1.22 9.02
C GLU A 262 -22.02 -2.25 9.68
N LYS A 263 -21.08 -2.84 8.95
CA LYS A 263 -20.16 -3.84 9.49
C LYS A 263 -19.06 -3.19 10.32
N PRO A 264 -18.76 -3.72 11.54
CA PRO A 264 -17.74 -3.15 12.43
C PRO A 264 -16.37 -3.00 11.81
N VAL A 265 -15.98 -3.91 10.89
CA VAL A 265 -14.68 -3.86 10.22
C VAL A 265 -14.44 -2.54 9.51
N THR A 266 -15.47 -1.87 9.02
CA THR A 266 -15.29 -0.62 8.25
C THR A 266 -14.82 0.57 9.12
N SER A 267 -14.67 0.37 10.44
CA SER A 267 -14.07 1.35 11.38
C SER A 267 -12.57 1.10 11.63
N TRP A 268 -11.94 0.18 10.91
CA TRP A 268 -10.53 -0.18 11.15
C TRP A 268 -9.56 1.01 11.00
N SER A 269 -9.88 1.96 10.12
CA SER A 269 -9.05 3.14 9.91
C SER A 269 -8.97 4.03 11.15
N ASP A 270 -10.02 4.06 11.98
CA ASP A 270 -9.99 4.79 13.24
C ASP A 270 -9.00 4.16 14.22
N ARG A 271 -8.88 2.81 14.22
CA ARG A 271 -7.87 2.10 15.03
C ARG A 271 -6.47 2.34 14.53
N MET A 272 -6.29 2.41 13.20
CA MET A 272 -5.00 2.75 12.62
C MET A 272 -4.58 4.17 12.95
N GLU A 273 -5.48 5.14 12.92
CA GLU A 273 -5.19 6.52 13.33
C GLU A 273 -4.76 6.58 14.80
N ASP A 274 -5.50 5.92 15.70
CA ASP A 274 -5.14 5.83 17.13
C ASP A 274 -3.73 5.23 17.31
N TRP A 275 -3.42 4.17 16.56
CA TRP A 275 -2.13 3.51 16.58
C TRP A 275 -1.00 4.42 16.06
N LEU A 276 -1.22 5.09 14.91
CA LEU A 276 -0.25 6.04 14.34
C LEU A 276 0.05 7.18 15.32
N ARG A 277 -0.98 7.72 15.96
CA ARG A 277 -0.85 8.76 17.00
C ARG A 277 -0.04 8.24 18.19
N HIS A 278 -0.37 7.06 18.71
CA HIS A 278 0.35 6.43 19.81
C HIS A 278 1.83 6.16 19.48
N LYS A 279 2.16 5.89 18.22
CA LYS A 279 3.52 5.67 17.73
C LYS A 279 4.28 6.96 17.38
N GLY A 280 3.67 8.14 17.54
CA GLY A 280 4.28 9.44 17.25
C GLY A 280 4.32 9.82 15.77
N PHE A 281 3.63 9.08 14.88
CA PHE A 281 3.62 9.41 13.44
C PHE A 281 2.68 10.57 13.09
N LEU A 282 1.77 10.97 13.98
CA LEU A 282 0.83 12.09 13.78
C LEU A 282 1.17 13.30 14.66
N GLU A 283 2.37 13.35 15.20
CA GLU A 283 2.88 14.49 15.99
C GLU A 283 3.79 15.36 15.10
N ASN A 284 3.71 16.70 15.29
CA ASN A 284 4.58 17.67 14.63
C ASN A 284 5.87 17.87 15.43
#